data_3048c79f079408dad210fc1352dcac51
#
_entry.id   3048c79f079408dad210fc1352dcac51
#
_cell.length_a   1.000
_cell.length_b   1.000
_cell.length_c   1.000
_cell.angle_alpha   90.00
_cell.angle_beta   90.00
_cell.angle_gamma   90.00
#
_symmetry.space_group_name_H-M   'P 1'
#
loop_
_entity.id
_entity.type
_entity.pdbx_description
1 polymer ?
#
loop_
_entity_poly.entity_id
_entity_poly.type
_entity_poly.pdbx_seq_one_letter_code
_entity_poly.pdbx_strand_id
1 'polypeptide(L)'
;MQAKALIPVCTAVAVVAAMAWQGMESEPVVCEAPSVRLGEMDGFESEAIPPSEAELHVLPDDTIIDKRVYRAHDGSWYSVSLIIGGRSKSSIHRPEMCLPSQGFQMAEPRTCEVSGVDWRLLTLTRRDAPSLAFAYTFFNQDGFRTDSHVARIFRDVWDRSVRGRIDRWAMVTVNGYPADSRLTTSFLSRLWKEALR
;
A
#
# COMPACT_ATOMS: atom_id res chain seq x y z
N MET A 1 -16.85 45.96 -4.84
CA MET A 1 -17.36 44.62 -5.22
C MET A 1 -16.67 43.45 -4.51
N GLN A 2 -15.57 43.65 -3.78
CA GLN A 2 -14.80 42.55 -3.14
C GLN A 2 -15.38 41.99 -1.82
N ALA A 3 -16.13 42.79 -1.05
CA ALA A 3 -16.65 42.34 0.26
C ALA A 3 -17.74 41.25 0.17
N LYS A 4 -18.50 41.17 -0.93
CA LYS A 4 -19.59 40.17 -1.08
C LYS A 4 -19.09 38.76 -1.33
N ALA A 5 -17.85 38.58 -1.81
CA ALA A 5 -17.25 37.25 -1.98
C ALA A 5 -16.51 36.76 -0.75
N LEU A 6 -16.13 37.65 0.17
CA LEU A 6 -15.38 37.29 1.38
C LEU A 6 -16.24 36.55 2.40
N ILE A 7 -17.51 36.94 2.53
CA ILE A 7 -18.44 36.37 3.50
C ILE A 7 -18.65 34.85 3.28
N PRO A 8 -18.98 34.35 2.07
CA PRO A 8 -19.17 32.91 1.86
C PRO A 8 -17.88 32.10 2.07
N VAL A 9 -16.71 32.68 1.74
CA VAL A 9 -15.42 32.02 1.98
C VAL A 9 -15.14 31.91 3.49
N CYS A 10 -15.33 32.98 4.25
CA CYS A 10 -15.15 32.95 5.70
C CYS A 10 -16.13 31.97 6.38
N THR A 11 -17.39 31.92 5.90
CA THR A 11 -18.38 30.97 6.42
C THR A 11 -18.00 29.53 6.12
N ALA A 12 -17.54 29.24 4.90
CA ALA A 12 -17.08 27.90 4.54
C ALA A 12 -15.86 27.47 5.38
N VAL A 13 -14.90 28.37 5.59
CA VAL A 13 -13.73 28.10 6.44
C VAL A 13 -14.16 27.87 7.90
N ALA A 14 -15.10 28.67 8.43
CA ALA A 14 -15.60 28.49 9.79
C ALA A 14 -16.36 27.16 9.98
N VAL A 15 -17.15 26.76 8.99
CA VAL A 15 -17.86 25.46 9.02
C VAL A 15 -16.87 24.30 8.99
N VAL A 16 -15.87 24.36 8.11
CA VAL A 16 -14.81 23.34 8.05
C VAL A 16 -14.02 23.27 9.35
N ALA A 17 -13.68 24.43 9.91
CA ALA A 17 -12.99 24.51 11.21
C ALA A 17 -13.84 23.96 12.36
N ALA A 18 -15.15 24.23 12.38
CA ALA A 18 -16.07 23.70 13.39
C ALA A 18 -16.26 22.18 13.27
N MET A 19 -16.35 21.66 12.03
CA MET A 19 -16.42 20.22 11.80
C MET A 19 -15.12 19.51 12.21
N ALA A 20 -13.96 20.10 11.90
CA ALA A 20 -12.67 19.59 12.35
C ALA A 20 -12.55 19.61 13.88
N TRP A 21 -13.06 20.66 14.55
CA TRP A 21 -13.07 20.79 16.00
C TRP A 21 -13.95 19.72 16.66
N GLN A 22 -15.16 19.48 16.16
CA GLN A 22 -16.05 18.45 16.67
C GLN A 22 -15.47 17.03 16.48
N GLY A 23 -14.77 16.79 15.38
CA GLY A 23 -14.04 15.53 15.14
C GLY A 23 -12.85 15.32 16.07
N MET A 24 -12.30 16.40 16.66
CA MET A 24 -11.20 16.33 17.63
C MET A 24 -11.65 16.06 19.06
N GLU A 25 -12.90 16.35 19.41
CA GLU A 25 -13.47 16.14 20.77
C GLU A 25 -13.93 14.69 21.02
N SER A 26 -14.19 13.92 19.95
CA SER A 26 -14.52 12.50 20.06
C SER A 26 -13.28 11.64 19.81
N GLU A 27 -13.05 10.65 20.67
CA GLU A 27 -12.00 9.66 20.36
C GLU A 27 -12.31 9.00 19.01
N PRO A 28 -11.36 9.03 18.06
CA PRO A 28 -11.61 8.49 16.73
C PRO A 28 -11.84 6.97 16.80
N VAL A 29 -12.86 6.50 16.13
CA VAL A 29 -13.19 5.08 16.04
C VAL A 29 -12.12 4.37 15.21
N VAL A 30 -11.44 3.41 15.80
CA VAL A 30 -10.49 2.55 15.09
C VAL A 30 -11.27 1.54 14.25
N CYS A 31 -11.10 1.62 12.93
CA CYS A 31 -11.74 0.69 12.02
C CYS A 31 -11.05 -0.68 12.05
N GLU A 32 -11.80 -1.71 11.67
CA GLU A 32 -11.23 -3.04 11.51
C GLU A 32 -10.16 -3.08 10.41
N ALA A 33 -9.25 -4.02 10.52
CA ALA A 33 -8.26 -4.27 9.49
C ALA A 33 -8.94 -4.85 8.24
N PRO A 34 -8.43 -4.57 7.04
CA PRO A 34 -8.84 -5.31 5.85
C PRO A 34 -8.69 -6.82 6.09
N SER A 35 -9.79 -7.55 5.92
CA SER A 35 -9.80 -9.02 6.08
C SER A 35 -9.34 -9.67 4.77
N VAL A 36 -8.06 -9.56 4.47
CA VAL A 36 -7.45 -10.03 3.23
C VAL A 36 -6.25 -10.90 3.53
N ARG A 37 -6.07 -11.98 2.77
CA ARG A 37 -4.92 -12.90 2.85
C ARG A 37 -4.44 -13.28 1.47
N LEU A 38 -3.18 -13.73 1.39
CA LEU A 38 -2.60 -14.28 0.17
C LEU A 38 -3.02 -15.76 0.03
N GLY A 39 -3.75 -16.07 -1.04
CA GLY A 39 -4.16 -17.41 -1.41
C GLY A 39 -3.27 -18.05 -2.47
N GLU A 40 -3.62 -19.24 -2.88
CA GLU A 40 -3.06 -19.91 -4.04
C GLU A 40 -3.57 -19.26 -5.34
N MET A 41 -2.84 -19.46 -6.42
CA MET A 41 -3.16 -18.95 -7.74
C MET A 41 -2.88 -20.03 -8.79
N ASP A 42 -3.84 -20.30 -9.65
CA ASP A 42 -3.72 -21.34 -10.68
C ASP A 42 -2.50 -21.11 -11.58
N GLY A 43 -1.81 -22.22 -11.96
CA GLY A 43 -0.62 -22.16 -12.80
C GLY A 43 0.64 -21.62 -12.11
N PHE A 44 0.59 -21.41 -10.79
CA PHE A 44 1.75 -21.10 -9.97
C PHE A 44 1.88 -22.13 -8.85
N GLU A 45 3.07 -22.61 -8.64
CA GLU A 45 3.44 -23.27 -7.40
C GLU A 45 3.66 -22.18 -6.34
N SER A 46 2.96 -22.26 -5.21
CA SER A 46 3.01 -21.20 -4.21
C SER A 46 3.32 -21.73 -2.82
N GLU A 47 4.14 -20.98 -2.10
CA GLU A 47 4.63 -21.31 -0.78
C GLU A 47 4.51 -20.09 0.15
N ALA A 48 3.89 -20.28 1.32
CA ALA A 48 3.87 -19.26 2.36
C ALA A 48 5.26 -19.18 3.02
N ILE A 49 5.74 -17.94 3.23
CA ILE A 49 7.03 -17.68 3.87
C ILE A 49 6.78 -16.93 5.18
N PRO A 50 7.46 -17.32 6.28
CA PRO A 50 7.37 -16.57 7.52
C PRO A 50 7.99 -15.18 7.36
N PRO A 51 7.52 -14.17 8.12
CA PRO A 51 8.21 -12.90 8.24
C PRO A 51 9.66 -13.10 8.71
N SER A 52 10.57 -12.26 8.21
CA SER A 52 11.96 -12.28 8.68
C SER A 52 12.08 -11.67 10.08
N GLU A 53 13.13 -12.03 10.82
CA GLU A 53 13.43 -11.44 12.14
C GLU A 53 13.54 -9.90 12.06
N ALA A 54 14.12 -9.38 10.97
CA ALA A 54 14.23 -7.93 10.74
C ALA A 54 12.86 -7.27 10.59
N GLU A 55 11.91 -7.90 9.88
CA GLU A 55 10.54 -7.38 9.75
C GLU A 55 9.81 -7.39 11.10
N LEU A 56 9.95 -8.47 11.86
CA LEU A 56 9.36 -8.58 13.20
C LEU A 56 9.96 -7.60 14.22
N HIS A 57 11.23 -7.23 14.04
CA HIS A 57 11.89 -6.27 14.93
C HIS A 57 11.55 -4.80 14.60
N VAL A 58 11.34 -4.49 13.32
CA VAL A 58 11.13 -3.11 12.86
C VAL A 58 9.67 -2.70 12.85
N LEU A 59 8.76 -3.64 12.59
CA LEU A 59 7.33 -3.37 12.50
C LEU A 59 6.66 -3.50 13.89
N PRO A 60 5.66 -2.65 14.19
CA PRO A 60 4.87 -2.77 15.42
C PRO A 60 4.22 -4.14 15.58
N ASP A 61 4.09 -4.62 16.82
CA ASP A 61 3.56 -5.95 17.15
C ASP A 61 2.13 -6.20 16.64
N ASP A 62 1.35 -5.15 16.44
CA ASP A 62 -0.03 -5.23 15.92
C ASP A 62 -0.10 -5.19 14.38
N THR A 63 1.04 -5.29 13.69
CA THR A 63 1.15 -5.39 12.23
C THR A 63 0.96 -6.85 11.80
N ILE A 64 0.06 -7.08 10.85
CA ILE A 64 -0.11 -8.40 10.25
C ILE A 64 0.74 -8.47 8.99
N ILE A 65 1.56 -9.52 8.88
CA ILE A 65 2.44 -9.77 7.74
C ILE A 65 2.09 -11.14 7.18
N ASP A 66 1.66 -11.17 5.92
CA ASP A 66 1.41 -12.40 5.17
C ASP A 66 2.29 -12.38 3.92
N LYS A 67 3.10 -13.42 3.72
CA LYS A 67 4.08 -13.49 2.64
C LYS A 67 3.96 -14.80 1.90
N ARG A 68 4.05 -14.71 0.57
CA ARG A 68 4.00 -15.89 -0.29
C ARG A 68 4.89 -15.73 -1.52
N VAL A 69 5.56 -16.80 -1.92
CA VAL A 69 6.26 -16.88 -3.19
C VAL A 69 5.42 -17.67 -4.18
N TYR A 70 5.35 -17.17 -5.39
CA TYR A 70 4.69 -17.81 -6.53
C TYR A 70 5.74 -18.10 -7.60
N ARG A 71 5.84 -19.35 -8.04
CA ARG A 71 6.78 -19.81 -9.06
C ARG A 71 5.99 -20.37 -10.24
N ALA A 72 6.28 -19.87 -11.45
CA ALA A 72 5.70 -20.39 -12.67
C ALA A 72 6.63 -21.42 -13.33
N HIS A 73 6.06 -22.28 -14.18
CA HIS A 73 6.83 -23.30 -14.89
C HIS A 73 7.88 -22.75 -15.87
N ASP A 74 7.74 -21.51 -16.34
CA ASP A 74 8.70 -20.82 -17.21
C ASP A 74 9.93 -20.27 -16.48
N GLY A 75 10.03 -20.49 -15.17
CA GLY A 75 11.12 -20.02 -14.32
C GLY A 75 10.91 -18.60 -13.79
N SER A 76 9.82 -17.93 -14.13
CA SER A 76 9.47 -16.67 -13.48
C SER A 76 9.00 -16.91 -12.04
N TRP A 77 9.29 -15.95 -11.16
CA TRP A 77 8.85 -16.02 -9.77
C TRP A 77 8.48 -14.63 -9.23
N TYR A 78 7.58 -14.62 -8.26
CA TYR A 78 7.10 -13.42 -7.60
C TYR A 78 7.01 -13.65 -6.09
N SER A 79 7.69 -12.81 -5.33
CA SER A 79 7.56 -12.77 -3.86
C SER A 79 6.59 -11.65 -3.52
N VAL A 80 5.50 -11.99 -2.88
CA VAL A 80 4.44 -11.07 -2.48
C VAL A 80 4.46 -10.91 -0.97
N SER A 81 4.37 -9.68 -0.49
CA SER A 81 4.16 -9.39 0.93
C SER A 81 2.92 -8.51 1.08
N LEU A 82 1.97 -8.99 1.85
CA LEU A 82 0.81 -8.25 2.31
C LEU A 82 1.09 -7.79 3.74
N ILE A 83 1.15 -6.49 3.95
CA ILE A 83 1.40 -5.87 5.24
C ILE A 83 0.15 -5.09 5.63
N ILE A 84 -0.52 -5.47 6.69
CA ILE A 84 -1.68 -4.77 7.23
C ILE A 84 -1.23 -4.03 8.49
N GLY A 85 -1.25 -2.71 8.41
CA GLY A 85 -0.80 -1.85 9.49
C GLY A 85 -1.69 -1.97 10.73
N GLY A 86 -1.06 -1.81 11.88
CA GLY A 86 -1.73 -1.67 13.17
C GLY A 86 -2.29 -0.25 13.39
N ARG A 87 -2.43 0.12 14.65
CA ARG A 87 -2.84 1.46 15.06
C ARG A 87 -1.77 2.51 14.82
N SER A 88 -0.51 2.08 14.80
CA SER A 88 0.63 2.96 14.55
C SER A 88 0.78 3.29 13.07
N LYS A 89 1.05 4.57 12.78
CA LYS A 89 1.34 5.04 11.41
C LYS A 89 2.65 4.49 10.86
N SER A 90 3.55 4.01 11.71
CA SER A 90 4.86 3.48 11.34
C SER A 90 4.82 2.09 10.71
N SER A 91 3.69 1.37 10.81
CA SER A 91 3.54 0.03 10.22
C SER A 91 3.62 0.03 8.70
N ILE A 92 3.25 1.13 8.04
CA ILE A 92 3.21 1.24 6.58
C ILE A 92 3.95 2.49 6.13
N HIS A 93 5.08 2.29 5.48
CA HIS A 93 5.88 3.32 4.85
C HIS A 93 6.16 2.95 3.39
N ARG A 94 6.58 3.92 2.60
CA ARG A 94 6.87 3.67 1.19
C ARG A 94 8.15 2.83 1.05
N PRO A 95 8.16 1.82 0.18
CA PRO A 95 9.31 0.93 0.00
C PRO A 95 10.59 1.64 -0.41
N GLU A 96 10.52 2.76 -1.12
CA GLU A 96 11.66 3.55 -1.56
C GLU A 96 12.55 4.06 -0.41
N MET A 97 12.06 4.03 0.82
CA MET A 97 12.88 4.35 1.99
C MET A 97 13.75 3.17 2.44
N CYS A 98 13.29 1.94 2.23
CA CYS A 98 13.96 0.73 2.71
C CYS A 98 14.83 0.06 1.64
N LEU A 99 14.45 0.15 0.37
CA LEU A 99 15.14 -0.52 -0.74
C LEU A 99 16.62 -0.11 -0.86
N PRO A 100 17.00 1.20 -0.71
CA PRO A 100 18.40 1.60 -0.78
C PRO A 100 19.25 0.99 0.34
N SER A 101 18.71 0.86 1.55
CA SER A 101 19.42 0.24 2.68
C SER A 101 19.68 -1.25 2.47
N GLN A 102 18.91 -1.89 1.60
CA GLN A 102 19.11 -3.27 1.17
C GLN A 102 20.06 -3.39 -0.04
N GLY A 103 20.67 -2.29 -0.48
CA GLY A 103 21.62 -2.24 -1.58
C GLY A 103 20.98 -2.18 -2.98
N PHE A 104 19.68 -1.90 -3.07
CA PHE A 104 19.02 -1.74 -4.35
C PHE A 104 19.12 -0.31 -4.87
N GLN A 105 19.36 -0.19 -6.17
CA GLN A 105 19.15 1.03 -6.94
C GLN A 105 17.79 0.91 -7.63
N MET A 106 17.05 2.00 -7.65
CA MET A 106 15.71 2.06 -8.22
C MET A 106 15.71 2.89 -9.50
N ALA A 107 15.17 2.33 -10.57
CA ALA A 107 14.95 3.06 -11.80
C ALA A 107 13.47 3.42 -11.95
N GLU A 108 13.25 4.65 -12.41
CA GLU A 108 12.02 5.28 -12.90
C GLU A 108 10.70 4.74 -12.31
N PRO A 109 10.27 5.25 -11.15
CA PRO A 109 8.97 4.92 -10.62
C PRO A 109 7.87 5.39 -11.58
N ARG A 110 6.99 4.49 -11.97
CA ARG A 110 5.83 4.80 -12.82
C ARG A 110 4.56 4.25 -12.21
N THR A 111 3.45 4.92 -12.41
CA THR A 111 2.12 4.40 -12.09
C THR A 111 1.60 3.57 -13.25
N CYS A 112 0.99 2.44 -12.95
CA CYS A 112 0.31 1.59 -13.91
C CYS A 112 -1.00 1.10 -13.31
N GLU A 113 -2.11 1.33 -13.99
CA GLU A 113 -3.39 0.78 -13.60
C GLU A 113 -3.50 -0.67 -14.06
N VAL A 114 -3.78 -1.57 -13.12
CA VAL A 114 -4.00 -3.00 -13.39
C VAL A 114 -5.25 -3.44 -12.64
N SER A 115 -6.26 -3.90 -13.37
CA SER A 115 -7.54 -4.37 -12.80
C SER A 115 -8.26 -3.35 -11.90
N GLY A 116 -8.23 -2.06 -12.30
CA GLY A 116 -8.86 -0.96 -11.56
C GLY A 116 -8.10 -0.57 -10.28
N VAL A 117 -6.82 -0.93 -10.21
CA VAL A 117 -5.92 -0.59 -9.11
C VAL A 117 -4.67 0.08 -9.64
N ASP A 118 -4.32 1.21 -9.05
CA ASP A 118 -3.06 1.89 -9.34
C ASP A 118 -1.92 1.20 -8.60
N TRP A 119 -0.92 0.80 -9.36
CA TRP A 119 0.31 0.20 -8.86
C TRP A 119 1.51 1.09 -9.16
N ARG A 120 2.36 1.27 -8.16
CA ARG A 120 3.68 1.86 -8.36
C ARG A 120 4.64 0.76 -8.82
N LEU A 121 5.19 0.91 -10.02
CA LEU A 121 6.16 -0.01 -10.58
C LEU A 121 7.55 0.62 -10.57
N LEU A 122 8.54 -0.18 -10.23
CA LEU A 122 9.96 0.16 -10.20
C LEU A 122 10.77 -0.99 -10.79
N THR A 123 11.93 -0.70 -11.33
CA THR A 123 12.94 -1.73 -11.62
C THR A 123 14.03 -1.62 -10.57
N LEU A 124 14.30 -2.72 -9.89
CA LEU A 124 15.36 -2.82 -8.89
C LEU A 124 16.60 -3.44 -9.51
N THR A 125 17.73 -2.79 -9.31
CA THR A 125 19.04 -3.29 -9.72
C THR A 125 19.97 -3.35 -8.51
N ARG A 126 20.82 -4.36 -8.48
CA ARG A 126 21.88 -4.52 -7.49
C ARG A 126 23.10 -5.12 -8.17
N ARG A 127 24.29 -4.77 -7.68
CA ARG A 127 25.54 -5.31 -8.22
C ARG A 127 25.51 -6.84 -8.20
N ASP A 128 25.94 -7.44 -9.30
CA ASP A 128 26.09 -8.90 -9.48
C ASP A 128 24.79 -9.72 -9.27
N ALA A 129 23.63 -9.09 -9.48
CA ALA A 129 22.34 -9.75 -9.40
C ALA A 129 21.43 -9.35 -10.58
N PRO A 130 20.52 -10.23 -11.02
CA PRO A 130 19.56 -9.88 -12.06
C PRO A 130 18.65 -8.74 -11.59
N SER A 131 18.18 -7.95 -12.54
CA SER A 131 17.19 -6.92 -12.28
C SER A 131 15.85 -7.55 -11.90
N LEU A 132 15.17 -6.94 -10.92
CA LEU A 132 13.85 -7.37 -10.45
C LEU A 132 12.80 -6.32 -10.79
N ALA A 133 11.62 -6.76 -11.14
CA ALA A 133 10.43 -5.91 -11.11
C ALA A 133 9.99 -5.74 -9.66
N PHE A 134 9.62 -4.53 -9.28
CA PHE A 134 9.00 -4.25 -7.99
C PHE A 134 7.71 -3.48 -8.21
N ALA A 135 6.66 -3.90 -7.53
CA ALA A 135 5.38 -3.20 -7.58
C ALA A 135 4.79 -3.09 -6.19
N TYR A 136 4.04 -2.01 -5.93
CA TYR A 136 3.27 -1.89 -4.69
C TYR A 136 2.01 -1.02 -4.87
N THR A 137 1.06 -1.25 -3.99
CA THR A 137 -0.15 -0.43 -3.85
C THR A 137 -0.59 -0.40 -2.39
N PHE A 138 -1.35 0.63 -2.03
CA PHE A 138 -1.99 0.78 -0.72
C PHE A 138 -3.50 0.67 -0.87
N PHE A 139 -4.16 0.09 0.13
CA PHE A 139 -5.62 0.06 0.19
C PHE A 139 -6.11 0.02 1.64
N ASN A 140 -7.38 0.37 1.83
CA ASN A 140 -8.06 0.25 3.12
C ASN A 140 -9.37 -0.55 2.98
N GLN A 141 -10.04 -0.79 4.08
CA GLN A 141 -11.28 -1.56 4.11
C GLN A 141 -12.44 -0.87 3.36
N ASP A 142 -12.45 0.47 3.28
CA ASP A 142 -13.45 1.24 2.53
C ASP A 142 -13.31 1.10 1.00
N GLY A 143 -12.31 0.36 0.52
CA GLY A 143 -12.03 0.17 -0.91
C GLY A 143 -11.24 1.30 -1.57
N PHE A 144 -10.75 2.27 -0.80
CA PHE A 144 -9.81 3.27 -1.34
C PHE A 144 -8.48 2.59 -1.66
N ARG A 145 -7.96 2.86 -2.86
CA ARG A 145 -6.74 2.25 -3.41
C ARG A 145 -5.87 3.33 -4.01
N THR A 146 -4.56 3.24 -3.84
CA THR A 146 -3.62 4.21 -4.41
C THR A 146 -2.18 3.68 -4.38
N ASP A 147 -1.39 4.03 -5.37
CA ASP A 147 0.06 3.83 -5.40
C ASP A 147 0.81 4.97 -4.71
N SER A 148 0.11 6.06 -4.38
CA SER A 148 0.66 7.28 -3.82
C SER A 148 0.63 7.27 -2.30
N HIS A 149 1.81 7.25 -1.68
CA HIS A 149 1.95 7.41 -0.23
C HIS A 149 1.38 8.76 0.27
N VAL A 150 1.52 9.82 -0.53
CA VAL A 150 0.98 11.14 -0.21
C VAL A 150 -0.55 11.11 -0.21
N ALA A 151 -1.18 10.54 -1.24
CA ALA A 151 -2.64 10.39 -1.31
C ALA A 151 -3.17 9.54 -0.13
N ARG A 152 -2.47 8.47 0.25
CA ARG A 152 -2.78 7.67 1.43
C ARG A 152 -2.76 8.50 2.72
N ILE A 153 -1.71 9.33 2.92
CA ILE A 153 -1.60 10.19 4.11
C ILE A 153 -2.72 11.22 4.12
N PHE A 154 -3.01 11.88 2.99
CA PHE A 154 -4.11 12.83 2.91
C PHE A 154 -5.44 12.18 3.26
N ARG A 155 -5.69 10.99 2.75
CA ARG A 155 -6.90 10.23 3.08
C ARG A 155 -6.96 9.89 4.57
N ASP A 156 -5.87 9.42 5.17
CA ASP A 156 -5.81 9.11 6.61
C ASP A 156 -6.07 10.36 7.47
N VAL A 157 -5.48 11.51 7.12
CA VAL A 157 -5.71 12.78 7.81
C VAL A 157 -7.17 13.22 7.69
N TRP A 158 -7.73 13.13 6.48
CA TRP A 158 -9.13 13.47 6.25
C TRP A 158 -10.08 12.60 7.07
N ASP A 159 -9.88 11.29 7.05
CA ASP A 159 -10.75 10.36 7.78
C ASP A 159 -10.66 10.57 9.30
N ARG A 160 -9.48 10.90 9.83
CA ARG A 160 -9.30 11.25 11.25
C ARG A 160 -9.94 12.58 11.61
N SER A 161 -9.71 13.62 10.80
CA SER A 161 -10.11 14.99 11.16
C SER A 161 -11.57 15.29 10.85
N VAL A 162 -12.14 14.69 9.80
CA VAL A 162 -13.50 14.99 9.34
C VAL A 162 -14.49 13.89 9.69
N ARG A 163 -14.04 12.63 9.64
CA ARG A 163 -14.91 11.46 9.87
C ARG A 163 -14.75 10.85 11.26
N GLY A 164 -13.80 11.31 12.06
CA GLY A 164 -13.50 10.74 13.36
C GLY A 164 -13.11 9.25 13.31
N ARG A 165 -12.43 8.82 12.24
CA ARG A 165 -12.08 7.41 11.99
C ARG A 165 -10.58 7.24 11.84
N ILE A 166 -10.07 6.14 12.36
CA ILE A 166 -8.71 5.65 12.12
C ILE A 166 -8.80 4.41 11.24
N ASP A 167 -8.56 4.57 9.95
CA ASP A 167 -8.52 3.44 9.03
C ASP A 167 -7.22 2.66 9.18
N ARG A 168 -7.33 1.34 9.20
CA ARG A 168 -6.18 0.46 9.08
C ARG A 168 -5.89 0.23 7.60
N TRP A 169 -4.67 0.53 7.22
CA TRP A 169 -4.21 0.42 5.84
C TRP A 169 -3.50 -0.90 5.60
N ALA A 170 -3.64 -1.41 4.40
CA ALA A 170 -2.84 -2.50 3.89
C ALA A 170 -1.93 -2.02 2.76
N MET A 171 -0.78 -2.65 2.64
CA MET A 171 0.16 -2.48 1.53
C MET A 171 0.47 -3.86 0.97
N VAL A 172 0.35 -4.01 -0.34
CA VAL A 172 0.86 -5.18 -1.06
C VAL A 172 2.11 -4.76 -1.80
N THR A 173 3.19 -5.53 -1.61
CA THR A 173 4.41 -5.39 -2.39
C THR A 173 4.69 -6.67 -3.16
N VAL A 174 5.20 -6.54 -4.35
CA VAL A 174 5.57 -7.65 -5.24
C VAL A 174 6.98 -7.45 -5.74
N ASN A 175 7.86 -8.41 -5.49
CA ASN A 175 9.15 -8.55 -6.13
C ASN A 175 9.08 -9.65 -7.17
N GLY A 176 9.47 -9.41 -8.40
CA GLY A 176 9.35 -10.39 -9.48
C GLY A 176 10.58 -10.50 -10.36
N TYR A 177 10.79 -11.70 -10.88
CA TYR A 177 11.76 -12.02 -11.91
C TYR A 177 11.09 -12.82 -13.04
N PRO A 178 11.41 -12.49 -14.29
CA PRO A 178 12.27 -11.41 -14.77
C PRO A 178 11.67 -10.01 -14.59
N ALA A 179 12.50 -8.97 -14.70
CA ALA A 179 12.06 -7.57 -14.65
C ALA A 179 11.34 -7.17 -15.96
N ASP A 180 10.33 -7.95 -16.33
CA ASP A 180 9.49 -7.70 -17.51
C ASP A 180 8.17 -7.08 -17.10
N SER A 181 7.85 -5.94 -17.70
CA SER A 181 6.66 -5.18 -17.34
C SER A 181 5.35 -5.88 -17.74
N ARG A 182 5.33 -6.64 -18.82
CA ARG A 182 4.13 -7.36 -19.29
C ARG A 182 3.84 -8.54 -18.38
N LEU A 183 4.87 -9.33 -18.08
CA LEU A 183 4.75 -10.47 -17.15
C LEU A 183 4.33 -9.97 -15.78
N THR A 184 4.94 -8.88 -15.30
CA THR A 184 4.59 -8.28 -14.01
C THR A 184 3.14 -7.80 -13.97
N THR A 185 2.66 -7.05 -14.97
CA THR A 185 1.26 -6.57 -14.99
C THR A 185 0.25 -7.71 -15.13
N SER A 186 0.59 -8.76 -15.89
CA SER A 186 -0.22 -9.98 -15.96
C SER A 186 -0.33 -10.66 -14.59
N PHE A 187 0.79 -10.81 -13.89
CA PHE A 187 0.82 -11.35 -12.54
C PHE A 187 0.01 -10.50 -11.56
N LEU A 188 0.18 -9.17 -11.55
CA LEU A 188 -0.56 -8.25 -10.68
C LEU A 188 -2.08 -8.35 -10.90
N SER A 189 -2.53 -8.48 -12.16
CA SER A 189 -3.94 -8.66 -12.48
C SER A 189 -4.50 -9.93 -11.87
N ARG A 190 -3.77 -11.02 -11.94
CA ARG A 190 -4.16 -12.32 -11.38
C ARG A 190 -4.09 -12.31 -9.87
N LEU A 191 -3.02 -11.78 -9.29
CA LEU A 191 -2.86 -11.63 -7.84
C LEU A 191 -4.07 -10.93 -7.23
N TRP A 192 -4.47 -9.80 -7.83
CA TRP A 192 -5.58 -9.00 -7.32
C TRP A 192 -6.93 -9.70 -7.42
N LYS A 193 -7.16 -10.47 -8.47
CA LYS A 193 -8.46 -11.13 -8.73
C LYS A 193 -8.59 -12.49 -8.07
N GLU A 194 -7.51 -13.26 -8.00
CA GLU A 194 -7.54 -14.67 -7.65
C GLU A 194 -6.97 -14.94 -6.25
N ALA A 195 -5.83 -14.31 -5.92
CA ALA A 195 -5.07 -14.66 -4.74
C ALA A 195 -5.26 -13.73 -3.54
N LEU A 196 -5.68 -12.49 -3.76
CA LEU A 196 -5.92 -11.52 -2.70
C LEU A 196 -7.41 -11.60 -2.25
N ARG A 197 -7.70 -12.38 -1.22
CA ARG A 197 -9.06 -12.69 -0.75
C ARG A 197 -9.21 -12.44 0.75
#